data_3246ca1228c3c14dec72649ec98c2b92
#
_entry.id   3246ca1228c3c14dec72649ec98c2b92
#
_cell.length_a   1.000
_cell.length_b   1.000
_cell.length_c   1.000
_cell.angle_alpha   90.00
_cell.angle_beta   90.00
_cell.angle_gamma   90.00
#
_symmetry.space_group_name_H-M   'P 1'
#
loop_
_entity.id
_entity.type
_entity.pdbx_description
1 polymer ?
#
loop_
_entity_poly.entity_id
_entity_poly.type
_entity_poly.pdbx_seq_one_letter_code
_entity_poly.pdbx_strand_id
1 'polypeptide(L)'
;MERNNLKKITGSRWFLPVVCAVSFVFGWWYLSITTCAPLGGDDEIINLQNYYYITHTPWWQVVLTHAKEILNQLALQSPRFRPFSSPPVRSLNSWFLGDLVVYRLYILAWTYADIALTAWLTAKATHSKKLGALAFCLLPMMFSLWQDATGNSMYSYGALAQSTLLPVLLAGLCMLRWQDTHHMRWAVLSAFFMFMACGTFEIGFTYIAALFGIAWLYTGSGKVLPALRLCVAPLSGEVISFGFNMGSRLVNNLRRVGILEGQGIDIGGVSPNFDLPAVLRTWVMQMSAGFPLNAMVFGKIKPTNVQISDVICGVALAACVMAVLALLDRLPTRKENLLLFLTGLALLSAPALLIGISPKYQDGINVDWRHGYIPQTVESFGVGLMAVAVFVVLLRFVRGKNWWPKLRPVCSVLLAAGMAFSVVWQRSAARSYEKGGRAYTVFAEGVEAGLADAAGTETPVVTDYPVWGGDLEAENAFFLRYADTDTNAHSLAVWRTESHDEATVCRLGFALGSDKRTDISWLGTAADDNLDTVTGVTVYLPKQADPAGTLAYTTRAADGIETEHTQPLAELAQTKAENGGTLVTLPETAPIVGDTLRLQS
;
A
#
# COMPACT_ATOMS: atom_id res chain seq x y z
N MET A 1 42.53 0.64 25.17
CA MET A 1 41.34 0.30 25.98
C MET A 1 40.06 0.12 25.17
N GLU A 2 39.76 1.00 24.18
CA GLU A 2 38.51 0.97 23.37
C GLU A 2 38.30 -0.28 22.50
N ARG A 3 39.34 -0.82 21.88
CA ARG A 3 39.22 -2.00 20.96
C ARG A 3 38.77 -3.29 21.66
N ASN A 4 39.11 -3.47 22.93
CA ASN A 4 38.70 -4.62 23.71
C ASN A 4 37.25 -4.50 24.22
N ASN A 5 36.81 -3.30 24.55
CA ASN A 5 35.43 -3.02 24.95
C ASN A 5 34.46 -3.19 23.78
N LEU A 6 34.84 -2.71 22.59
CA LEU A 6 34.03 -2.92 21.35
C LEU A 6 33.88 -4.40 21.02
N LYS A 7 34.96 -5.23 21.13
CA LYS A 7 34.86 -6.67 20.92
C LYS A 7 33.99 -7.36 21.98
N LYS A 8 33.98 -6.87 23.22
CA LYS A 8 33.14 -7.42 24.30
C LYS A 8 31.66 -7.10 24.08
N ILE A 9 31.33 -5.90 23.59
CA ILE A 9 29.95 -5.45 23.25
C ILE A 9 29.43 -6.21 22.02
N THR A 10 30.20 -6.25 20.93
CA THR A 10 29.81 -6.91 19.69
C THR A 10 29.76 -8.43 19.79
N GLY A 11 30.48 -9.03 20.74
CA GLY A 11 30.44 -10.46 21.09
C GLY A 11 29.27 -10.84 22.01
N SER A 12 28.51 -9.87 22.53
CA SER A 12 27.37 -10.17 23.40
C SER A 12 26.25 -10.85 22.61
N ARG A 13 25.64 -11.88 23.23
CA ARG A 13 24.45 -12.57 22.66
C ARG A 13 23.25 -11.63 22.41
N TRP A 14 23.22 -10.50 23.08
CA TRP A 14 22.15 -9.51 22.99
C TRP A 14 22.36 -8.46 21.89
N PHE A 15 23.57 -8.33 21.36
CA PHE A 15 23.88 -7.26 20.40
C PHE A 15 23.02 -7.35 19.14
N LEU A 16 22.92 -8.54 18.53
CA LEU A 16 22.14 -8.74 17.32
C LEU A 16 20.63 -8.51 17.52
N PRO A 17 19.98 -9.06 18.58
CA PRO A 17 18.59 -8.72 18.93
C PRO A 17 18.37 -7.22 19.15
N VAL A 18 19.27 -6.52 19.82
CA VAL A 18 19.16 -5.06 20.04
C VAL A 18 19.24 -4.30 18.71
N VAL A 19 20.17 -4.66 17.82
CA VAL A 19 20.26 -4.03 16.50
C VAL A 19 18.97 -4.26 15.69
N CYS A 20 18.41 -5.47 15.73
CA CYS A 20 17.13 -5.75 15.07
C CYS A 20 15.96 -4.97 15.70
N ALA A 21 15.94 -4.83 17.03
CA ALA A 21 14.92 -4.03 17.73
C ALA A 21 14.99 -2.54 17.35
N VAL A 22 16.22 -1.98 17.33
CA VAL A 22 16.44 -0.59 16.86
C VAL A 22 16.02 -0.44 15.40
N SER A 23 16.41 -1.39 14.55
CA SER A 23 16.01 -1.39 13.14
C SER A 23 14.48 -1.50 12.98
N PHE A 24 13.80 -2.27 13.83
CA PHE A 24 12.34 -2.34 13.85
C PHE A 24 11.73 -0.97 14.17
N VAL A 25 12.18 -0.32 15.23
CA VAL A 25 11.62 0.98 15.67
C VAL A 25 11.81 2.04 14.57
N PHE A 26 13.02 2.18 14.03
CA PHE A 26 13.30 3.18 13.00
C PHE A 26 12.71 2.81 11.64
N GLY A 27 12.65 1.53 11.31
CA GLY A 27 12.01 1.07 10.09
C GLY A 27 10.49 1.22 10.13
N TRP A 28 9.86 0.94 11.28
CA TRP A 28 8.45 1.24 11.51
C TRP A 28 8.19 2.74 11.36
N TRP A 29 9.00 3.55 12.02
CA TRP A 29 8.91 5.01 11.87
C TRP A 29 9.15 5.47 10.43
N TYR A 30 10.10 4.85 9.72
CA TYR A 30 10.33 5.11 8.30
C TYR A 30 9.08 4.89 7.46
N LEU A 31 8.46 3.71 7.58
CA LEU A 31 7.29 3.35 6.80
C LEU A 31 6.00 4.00 7.30
N SER A 32 5.93 4.45 8.55
CA SER A 32 4.72 5.08 9.11
C SER A 32 4.30 6.39 8.44
N ILE A 33 5.16 7.01 7.63
CA ILE A 33 4.77 8.16 6.80
C ILE A 33 3.58 7.84 5.90
N THR A 34 3.38 6.57 5.53
CA THR A 34 2.24 6.11 4.74
C THR A 34 0.90 6.19 5.46
N THR A 35 0.89 6.36 6.80
CA THR A 35 -0.35 6.57 7.57
C THR A 35 -1.03 7.89 7.24
N CYS A 36 -0.31 8.84 6.64
CA CYS A 36 -0.87 10.10 6.19
C CYS A 36 -1.46 10.02 4.77
N ALA A 37 -1.38 8.86 4.08
CA ALA A 37 -1.87 8.73 2.72
C ALA A 37 -3.40 8.66 2.69
N PRO A 38 -4.08 9.40 1.77
CA PRO A 38 -5.51 9.29 1.57
C PRO A 38 -5.89 7.88 1.09
N LEU A 39 -7.17 7.55 1.11
CA LEU A 39 -7.67 6.40 0.38
C LEU A 39 -7.53 6.67 -1.12
N GLY A 40 -7.13 5.66 -1.85
CA GLY A 40 -6.96 5.74 -3.30
C GLY A 40 -6.75 4.34 -3.87
N GLY A 41 -7.51 3.98 -4.87
CA GLY A 41 -7.47 2.66 -5.49
C GLY A 41 -8.82 1.95 -5.46
N ASP A 42 -9.11 1.20 -6.52
CA ASP A 42 -10.36 0.45 -6.68
C ASP A 42 -10.62 -0.54 -5.53
N ASP A 43 -9.60 -1.20 -5.04
CA ASP A 43 -9.72 -2.14 -3.91
C ASP A 43 -10.08 -1.42 -2.59
N GLU A 44 -9.66 -0.19 -2.38
CA GLU A 44 -10.02 0.59 -1.18
C GLU A 44 -11.47 1.07 -1.23
N ILE A 45 -11.98 1.41 -2.42
CA ILE A 45 -13.38 1.76 -2.64
C ILE A 45 -14.29 0.56 -2.33
N ILE A 46 -13.95 -0.61 -2.86
CA ILE A 46 -14.68 -1.83 -2.53
C ILE A 46 -14.64 -2.12 -1.02
N ASN A 47 -13.54 -1.78 -0.35
CA ASN A 47 -13.45 -1.89 1.11
C ASN A 47 -14.36 -0.88 1.83
N LEU A 48 -14.59 0.32 1.29
CA LEU A 48 -15.57 1.28 1.83
C LEU A 48 -17.00 0.74 1.76
N GLN A 49 -17.42 0.23 0.61
CA GLN A 49 -18.74 -0.41 0.44
C GLN A 49 -18.91 -1.59 1.40
N ASN A 50 -17.90 -2.43 1.52
CA ASN A 50 -17.93 -3.58 2.41
C ASN A 50 -17.89 -3.17 3.90
N TYR A 51 -17.27 -2.04 4.25
CA TYR A 51 -17.31 -1.49 5.61
C TYR A 51 -18.76 -1.16 6.01
N TYR A 52 -19.48 -0.46 5.16
CA TYR A 52 -20.89 -0.16 5.40
C TYR A 52 -21.69 -1.45 5.60
N TYR A 53 -21.53 -2.44 4.72
CA TYR A 53 -22.20 -3.73 4.86
C TYR A 53 -21.91 -4.43 6.19
N ILE A 54 -20.64 -4.55 6.61
CA ILE A 54 -20.26 -5.27 7.84
C ILE A 54 -20.67 -4.54 9.12
N THR A 55 -20.81 -3.20 9.08
CA THR A 55 -21.24 -2.41 10.25
C THR A 55 -22.75 -2.39 10.43
N HIS A 56 -23.53 -2.51 9.34
CA HIS A 56 -25.00 -2.50 9.34
C HIS A 56 -25.63 -3.90 9.28
N THR A 57 -24.81 -4.95 9.17
CA THR A 57 -25.29 -6.32 9.12
C THR A 57 -24.84 -7.10 10.36
N PRO A 58 -25.71 -7.92 10.99
CA PRO A 58 -25.33 -8.75 12.12
C PRO A 58 -24.13 -9.65 11.76
N TRP A 59 -23.12 -9.71 12.64
CA TRP A 59 -21.84 -10.39 12.38
C TRP A 59 -21.99 -11.84 11.88
N TRP A 60 -22.99 -12.58 12.40
CA TRP A 60 -23.23 -13.96 11.99
C TRP A 60 -23.75 -14.06 10.54
N GLN A 61 -24.51 -13.06 10.06
CA GLN A 61 -24.93 -13.00 8.65
C GLN A 61 -23.74 -12.68 7.75
N VAL A 62 -22.84 -11.78 8.17
CA VAL A 62 -21.59 -11.51 7.46
C VAL A 62 -20.76 -12.79 7.31
N VAL A 63 -20.59 -13.54 8.41
CA VAL A 63 -19.87 -14.82 8.39
C VAL A 63 -20.55 -15.85 7.46
N LEU A 64 -21.88 -15.96 7.52
CA LEU A 64 -22.61 -16.88 6.63
C LEU A 64 -22.49 -16.48 5.16
N THR A 65 -22.58 -15.20 4.84
CA THR A 65 -22.41 -14.69 3.47
C THR A 65 -21.02 -15.03 2.94
N HIS A 66 -19.98 -14.80 3.74
CA HIS A 66 -18.61 -15.12 3.35
C HIS A 66 -18.38 -16.64 3.21
N ALA A 67 -18.92 -17.43 4.11
CA ALA A 67 -18.85 -18.88 3.98
C ALA A 67 -19.54 -19.36 2.69
N LYS A 68 -20.73 -18.82 2.37
CA LYS A 68 -21.44 -19.09 1.13
C LYS A 68 -20.62 -18.68 -0.11
N GLU A 69 -19.99 -17.53 -0.07
CA GLU A 69 -19.14 -17.05 -1.17
C GLU A 69 -17.93 -17.97 -1.40
N ILE A 70 -17.24 -18.39 -0.31
CA ILE A 70 -16.16 -19.38 -0.40
C ILE A 70 -16.66 -20.70 -1.01
N LEU A 71 -17.81 -21.20 -0.55
CA LEU A 71 -18.41 -22.42 -1.09
C LEU A 71 -18.77 -22.28 -2.57
N ASN A 72 -19.33 -21.13 -2.99
CA ASN A 72 -19.62 -20.85 -4.39
C ASN A 72 -18.35 -20.86 -5.25
N GLN A 73 -17.24 -20.30 -4.74
CA GLN A 73 -15.97 -20.35 -5.45
C GLN A 73 -15.41 -21.77 -5.54
N LEU A 74 -15.50 -22.57 -4.47
CA LEU A 74 -15.13 -23.98 -4.48
C LEU A 74 -16.04 -24.82 -5.42
N ALA A 75 -17.30 -24.41 -5.58
CA ALA A 75 -18.23 -25.01 -6.54
C ALA A 75 -18.08 -24.47 -7.98
N LEU A 76 -17.01 -23.73 -8.29
CA LEU A 76 -16.71 -23.14 -9.60
C LEU A 76 -17.82 -22.20 -10.13
N GLN A 77 -18.54 -21.54 -9.22
CA GLN A 77 -19.61 -20.59 -9.59
C GLN A 77 -19.11 -19.17 -9.81
N SER A 78 -17.87 -18.87 -9.41
CA SER A 78 -17.22 -17.57 -9.66
C SER A 78 -16.35 -17.66 -10.93
N PRO A 79 -16.22 -16.55 -11.71
CA PRO A 79 -15.34 -16.52 -12.88
C PRO A 79 -13.85 -16.55 -12.51
N ARG A 80 -13.50 -16.22 -11.27
CA ARG A 80 -12.14 -16.28 -10.72
C ARG A 80 -12.13 -17.02 -9.39
N PHE A 81 -11.11 -17.85 -9.18
CA PHE A 81 -10.95 -18.58 -7.93
C PHE A 81 -10.06 -17.78 -6.96
N ARG A 82 -10.69 -17.04 -6.06
CA ARG A 82 -10.02 -16.23 -5.02
C ARG A 82 -10.71 -16.34 -3.66
N PRO A 83 -10.90 -17.56 -3.10
CA PRO A 83 -11.70 -17.75 -1.90
C PRO A 83 -11.15 -17.09 -0.64
N PHE A 84 -9.87 -16.71 -0.63
CA PHE A 84 -9.23 -16.08 0.53
C PHE A 84 -9.02 -14.57 0.38
N SER A 85 -9.19 -14.00 -0.81
CA SER A 85 -9.14 -12.56 -1.04
C SER A 85 -10.46 -11.90 -0.69
N SER A 86 -11.52 -12.30 -1.39
CA SER A 86 -12.79 -11.58 -1.37
C SER A 86 -13.44 -11.62 0.02
N PRO A 87 -13.71 -12.77 0.66
CA PRO A 87 -14.37 -12.71 1.95
C PRO A 87 -13.45 -12.37 3.14
N PRO A 88 -12.37 -13.13 3.45
CA PRO A 88 -11.68 -12.92 4.72
C PRO A 88 -10.75 -11.71 4.73
N VAL A 89 -9.92 -11.50 3.69
CA VAL A 89 -8.97 -10.38 3.66
C VAL A 89 -9.70 -9.06 3.51
N ARG A 90 -10.69 -8.99 2.60
CA ARG A 90 -11.47 -7.77 2.38
C ARG A 90 -12.28 -7.39 3.63
N SER A 91 -12.89 -8.34 4.33
CA SER A 91 -13.63 -8.05 5.57
C SER A 91 -12.72 -7.55 6.69
N LEU A 92 -11.51 -8.12 6.82
CA LEU A 92 -10.52 -7.61 7.77
C LEU A 92 -10.08 -6.19 7.42
N ASN A 93 -9.81 -5.92 6.13
CA ASN A 93 -9.47 -4.59 5.66
C ASN A 93 -10.58 -3.58 5.98
N SER A 94 -11.81 -3.94 5.65
CA SER A 94 -12.99 -3.09 5.88
C SER A 94 -13.22 -2.83 7.36
N TRP A 95 -13.03 -3.83 8.22
CA TRP A 95 -13.18 -3.66 9.67
C TRP A 95 -12.25 -2.58 10.22
N PHE A 96 -10.99 -2.54 9.76
CA PHE A 96 -10.02 -1.52 10.19
C PHE A 96 -10.24 -0.16 9.53
N LEU A 97 -11.04 -0.07 8.48
CA LEU A 97 -11.28 1.15 7.72
C LEU A 97 -12.15 2.20 8.49
N GLY A 98 -12.64 1.83 9.66
CA GLY A 98 -13.31 2.79 10.57
C GLY A 98 -12.46 4.00 10.95
N ASP A 99 -11.13 3.85 10.97
CA ASP A 99 -10.15 4.91 11.16
C ASP A 99 -9.03 4.74 10.15
N LEU A 100 -8.76 5.78 9.36
CA LEU A 100 -7.76 5.73 8.29
C LEU A 100 -6.35 5.43 8.81
N VAL A 101 -5.98 6.01 9.96
CA VAL A 101 -4.64 5.78 10.55
C VAL A 101 -4.52 4.34 11.04
N VAL A 102 -5.56 3.82 11.71
CA VAL A 102 -5.60 2.43 12.16
C VAL A 102 -5.55 1.46 10.97
N TYR A 103 -6.27 1.74 9.91
CA TYR A 103 -6.23 0.97 8.67
C TYR A 103 -4.82 0.93 8.05
N ARG A 104 -4.16 2.09 7.95
CA ARG A 104 -2.78 2.17 7.44
C ARG A 104 -1.78 1.45 8.36
N LEU A 105 -1.94 1.54 9.68
CA LEU A 105 -1.13 0.79 10.64
C LEU A 105 -1.36 -0.73 10.54
N TYR A 106 -2.58 -1.16 10.26
CA TYR A 106 -2.88 -2.57 9.99
C TYR A 106 -2.13 -3.07 8.74
N ILE A 107 -2.13 -2.32 7.63
CA ILE A 107 -1.36 -2.68 6.43
C ILE A 107 0.14 -2.71 6.72
N LEU A 108 0.63 -1.76 7.50
CA LEU A 108 2.03 -1.72 7.92
C LEU A 108 2.41 -2.93 8.78
N ALA A 109 1.50 -3.41 9.63
CA ALA A 109 1.71 -4.62 10.42
C ALA A 109 1.86 -5.87 9.53
N TRP A 110 1.04 -6.02 8.47
CA TRP A 110 1.23 -7.06 7.47
C TRP A 110 2.60 -6.98 6.81
N THR A 111 3.01 -5.78 6.37
CA THR A 111 4.32 -5.56 5.74
C THR A 111 5.46 -5.97 6.68
N TYR A 112 5.36 -5.63 7.97
CA TYR A 112 6.38 -6.03 8.96
C TYR A 112 6.36 -7.52 9.30
N ALA A 113 5.20 -8.16 9.28
CA ALA A 113 5.12 -9.62 9.40
C ALA A 113 5.87 -10.30 8.25
N ASP A 114 5.69 -9.82 7.01
CA ASP A 114 6.42 -10.32 5.84
C ASP A 114 7.92 -10.06 5.92
N ILE A 115 8.35 -8.88 6.38
CA ILE A 115 9.77 -8.56 6.62
C ILE A 115 10.37 -9.55 7.64
N ALA A 116 9.71 -9.76 8.77
CA ALA A 116 10.19 -10.64 9.82
C ALA A 116 10.27 -12.11 9.35
N LEU A 117 9.24 -12.59 8.64
CA LEU A 117 9.21 -13.96 8.10
C LEU A 117 10.25 -14.16 6.99
N THR A 118 10.44 -13.19 6.09
CA THR A 118 11.48 -13.23 5.06
C THR A 118 12.87 -13.28 5.67
N ALA A 119 13.13 -12.46 6.69
CA ALA A 119 14.39 -12.47 7.41
C ALA A 119 14.62 -13.80 8.15
N TRP A 120 13.58 -14.34 8.77
CA TRP A 120 13.65 -15.64 9.45
C TRP A 120 13.89 -16.78 8.45
N LEU A 121 13.17 -16.79 7.34
CA LEU A 121 13.33 -17.77 6.28
C LEU A 121 14.74 -17.70 5.66
N THR A 122 15.26 -16.48 5.44
CA THR A 122 16.66 -16.25 5.01
C THR A 122 17.66 -16.80 6.01
N ALA A 123 17.45 -16.55 7.32
CA ALA A 123 18.32 -17.08 8.37
C ALA A 123 18.33 -18.60 8.40
N LYS A 124 17.17 -19.24 8.20
CA LYS A 124 17.02 -20.70 8.15
C LYS A 124 17.67 -21.27 6.88
N ALA A 125 17.34 -20.72 5.72
CA ALA A 125 17.83 -21.21 4.43
C ALA A 125 19.37 -21.10 4.30
N THR A 126 19.96 -20.04 4.84
CA THR A 126 21.41 -19.81 4.81
C THR A 126 22.15 -20.34 6.03
N HIS A 127 21.44 -20.95 6.99
CA HIS A 127 21.99 -21.35 8.29
C HIS A 127 22.75 -20.21 9.01
N SER A 128 22.36 -18.94 8.76
CA SER A 128 23.04 -17.75 9.28
C SER A 128 22.06 -16.73 9.85
N LYS A 129 21.98 -16.67 11.19
CA LYS A 129 21.19 -15.63 11.88
C LYS A 129 21.62 -14.21 11.50
N LYS A 130 22.91 -14.01 11.18
CA LYS A 130 23.46 -12.70 10.80
C LYS A 130 22.97 -12.25 9.40
N LEU A 131 22.83 -13.21 8.46
CA LEU A 131 22.23 -12.89 7.15
C LEU A 131 20.74 -12.60 7.23
N GLY A 132 20.01 -13.33 8.08
CA GLY A 132 18.62 -13.01 8.38
C GLY A 132 18.47 -11.61 9.00
N ALA A 133 19.32 -11.27 9.97
CA ALA A 133 19.31 -9.92 10.56
C ALA A 133 19.69 -8.83 9.54
N LEU A 134 20.62 -9.11 8.63
CA LEU A 134 20.96 -8.20 7.54
C LEU A 134 19.73 -7.97 6.62
N ALA A 135 19.03 -9.04 6.24
CA ALA A 135 17.79 -8.92 5.48
C ALA A 135 16.75 -8.11 6.26
N PHE A 136 16.56 -8.38 7.56
CA PHE A 136 15.61 -7.62 8.39
C PHE A 136 15.91 -6.12 8.44
N CYS A 137 17.19 -5.74 8.55
CA CYS A 137 17.58 -4.34 8.60
C CYS A 137 17.52 -3.64 7.22
N LEU A 138 17.72 -4.38 6.11
CA LEU A 138 17.71 -3.81 4.77
C LEU A 138 16.30 -3.68 4.18
N LEU A 139 15.44 -4.68 4.42
CA LEU A 139 14.13 -4.75 3.77
C LEU A 139 13.27 -3.49 3.92
N PRO A 140 13.15 -2.85 5.10
CA PRO A 140 12.36 -1.63 5.22
C PRO A 140 12.80 -0.52 4.26
N MET A 141 14.11 -0.44 3.96
CA MET A 141 14.69 0.60 3.11
C MET A 141 14.50 0.33 1.61
N MET A 142 14.00 -0.85 1.24
CA MET A 142 13.83 -1.26 -0.15
C MET A 142 12.46 -0.87 -0.73
N PHE A 143 11.50 -0.50 0.10
CA PHE A 143 10.18 -0.09 -0.39
C PHE A 143 10.24 1.29 -1.04
N SER A 144 9.61 1.42 -2.22
CA SER A 144 9.32 2.71 -2.81
C SER A 144 8.12 3.33 -2.09
N LEU A 145 8.31 4.52 -1.51
CA LEU A 145 7.23 5.24 -0.81
C LEU A 145 6.60 6.31 -1.70
N TRP A 146 7.08 6.48 -2.92
CA TRP A 146 6.49 7.45 -3.84
C TRP A 146 5.14 6.95 -4.35
N GLN A 147 4.18 7.87 -4.47
CA GLN A 147 2.85 7.65 -5.01
C GLN A 147 2.66 8.46 -6.29
N ASP A 148 1.91 7.92 -7.21
CA ASP A 148 1.32 8.64 -8.32
C ASP A 148 -0.22 8.71 -8.19
N ALA A 149 -0.91 9.08 -9.29
CA ALA A 149 -2.37 9.16 -9.32
C ALA A 149 -3.07 7.81 -9.08
N THR A 150 -2.39 6.68 -9.34
CA THR A 150 -2.93 5.33 -9.13
C THR A 150 -2.67 4.79 -7.72
N GLY A 151 -1.99 5.55 -6.88
CA GLY A 151 -1.64 5.17 -5.52
C GLY A 151 -0.27 4.51 -5.40
N ASN A 152 0.00 3.89 -4.26
CA ASN A 152 1.22 3.14 -3.98
C ASN A 152 0.89 1.69 -3.64
N SER A 153 1.57 0.75 -4.27
CA SER A 153 1.31 -0.70 -4.15
C SER A 153 1.40 -1.24 -2.72
N MET A 154 2.15 -0.56 -1.84
CA MET A 154 2.31 -1.00 -0.45
C MET A 154 1.02 -0.84 0.38
N TYR A 155 0.20 0.18 0.11
CA TYR A 155 -0.96 0.49 0.96
C TYR A 155 -2.28 0.72 0.20
N SER A 156 -2.27 1.02 -1.10
CA SER A 156 -3.49 1.37 -1.86
C SER A 156 -4.35 0.15 -2.24
N TYR A 157 -3.87 -1.07 -2.06
CA TYR A 157 -4.58 -2.30 -2.43
C TYR A 157 -4.97 -3.15 -1.21
N GLY A 158 -5.23 -2.53 -0.07
CA GLY A 158 -5.75 -3.22 1.11
C GLY A 158 -4.92 -4.42 1.57
N ALA A 159 -3.59 -4.30 1.60
CA ALA A 159 -2.67 -5.37 1.95
C ALA A 159 -2.75 -6.63 1.06
N LEU A 160 -3.28 -6.55 -0.17
CA LEU A 160 -3.46 -7.70 -1.05
C LEU A 160 -2.12 -8.41 -1.37
N ALA A 161 -1.07 -7.64 -1.66
CA ALA A 161 0.25 -8.19 -1.93
C ALA A 161 0.85 -8.87 -0.69
N GLN A 162 0.73 -8.24 0.48
CA GLN A 162 1.24 -8.75 1.75
C GLN A 162 0.47 -10.00 2.20
N SER A 163 -0.86 -9.98 2.14
CA SER A 163 -1.69 -11.12 2.50
C SER A 163 -1.50 -12.33 1.56
N THR A 164 -0.95 -12.10 0.37
CA THR A 164 -0.54 -13.17 -0.55
C THR A 164 0.86 -13.69 -0.21
N LEU A 165 1.80 -12.80 0.14
CA LEU A 165 3.18 -13.19 0.44
C LEU A 165 3.30 -13.92 1.78
N LEU A 166 2.58 -13.49 2.81
CA LEU A 166 2.66 -14.08 4.15
C LEU A 166 2.43 -15.60 4.16
N PRO A 167 1.35 -16.14 3.56
CA PRO A 167 1.18 -17.59 3.49
C PRO A 167 2.27 -18.28 2.66
N VAL A 168 2.84 -17.66 1.62
CA VAL A 168 4.02 -18.21 0.92
C VAL A 168 5.21 -18.38 1.85
N LEU A 169 5.50 -17.37 2.66
CA LEU A 169 6.59 -17.41 3.63
C LEU A 169 6.35 -18.48 4.71
N LEU A 170 5.10 -18.62 5.17
CA LEU A 170 4.70 -19.70 6.09
C LEU A 170 4.82 -21.09 5.42
N ALA A 171 4.43 -21.22 4.14
CA ALA A 171 4.63 -22.44 3.37
C ALA A 171 6.11 -22.82 3.31
N GLY A 172 6.97 -21.83 3.05
CA GLY A 172 8.43 -22.02 3.07
C GLY A 172 8.95 -22.48 4.42
N LEU A 173 8.54 -21.87 5.53
CA LEU A 173 8.93 -22.28 6.87
C LEU A 173 8.43 -23.69 7.22
N CYS A 174 7.19 -24.03 6.87
CA CYS A 174 6.65 -25.38 7.04
C CYS A 174 7.41 -26.42 6.20
N MET A 175 7.74 -26.08 4.95
CA MET A 175 8.57 -26.90 4.07
C MET A 175 9.94 -27.20 4.70
N LEU A 176 10.63 -26.19 5.23
CA LEU A 176 11.92 -26.41 5.92
C LEU A 176 11.75 -27.21 7.21
N ARG A 177 10.66 -26.96 7.97
CA ARG A 177 10.35 -27.72 9.18
C ARG A 177 10.03 -29.18 8.88
N TRP A 178 9.39 -29.46 7.75
CA TRP A 178 9.17 -30.83 7.27
C TRP A 178 10.51 -31.53 7.03
N GLN A 179 11.46 -30.87 6.40
CA GLN A 179 12.81 -31.43 6.20
C GLN A 179 13.51 -31.76 7.53
N ASP A 180 13.37 -30.91 8.55
CA ASP A 180 14.01 -31.11 9.85
C ASP A 180 13.41 -32.25 10.65
N THR A 181 12.07 -32.42 10.57
CA THR A 181 11.32 -33.28 11.51
C THR A 181 10.72 -34.52 10.85
N HIS A 182 10.64 -34.55 9.51
CA HIS A 182 9.97 -35.57 8.71
C HIS A 182 8.48 -35.81 9.05
N HIS A 183 7.85 -34.91 9.84
CA HIS A 183 6.43 -35.01 10.17
C HIS A 183 5.56 -34.48 9.04
N MET A 184 4.69 -35.35 8.48
CA MET A 184 3.78 -35.04 7.35
C MET A 184 2.88 -33.84 7.59
N ARG A 185 2.51 -33.54 8.85
CA ARG A 185 1.74 -32.33 9.19
C ARG A 185 2.35 -31.05 8.63
N TRP A 186 3.68 -30.94 8.60
CA TRP A 186 4.36 -29.74 8.06
C TRP A 186 4.30 -29.68 6.54
N ALA A 187 4.33 -30.84 5.86
CA ALA A 187 4.11 -30.89 4.41
C ALA A 187 2.69 -30.48 4.06
N VAL A 188 1.68 -30.99 4.79
CA VAL A 188 0.27 -30.63 4.61
C VAL A 188 0.05 -29.14 4.87
N LEU A 189 0.63 -28.58 5.95
CA LEU A 189 0.55 -27.15 6.23
C LEU A 189 1.23 -26.32 5.14
N SER A 190 2.38 -26.76 4.60
CA SER A 190 3.05 -26.08 3.50
C SER A 190 2.17 -26.04 2.24
N ALA A 191 1.54 -27.17 1.87
CA ALA A 191 0.59 -27.23 0.77
C ALA A 191 -0.63 -26.33 1.01
N PHE A 192 -1.19 -26.34 2.21
CA PHE A 192 -2.34 -25.52 2.59
C PHE A 192 -2.03 -24.02 2.50
N PHE A 193 -0.91 -23.58 3.04
CA PHE A 193 -0.53 -22.17 2.96
C PHE A 193 -0.25 -21.72 1.53
N MET A 194 0.35 -22.58 0.70
CA MET A 194 0.52 -22.26 -0.72
C MET A 194 -0.81 -22.20 -1.46
N PHE A 195 -1.75 -23.11 -1.17
CA PHE A 195 -3.11 -23.06 -1.68
C PHE A 195 -3.81 -21.75 -1.28
N MET A 196 -3.65 -21.31 -0.02
CA MET A 196 -4.17 -20.01 0.44
C MET A 196 -3.56 -18.84 -0.34
N ALA A 197 -2.24 -18.81 -0.53
CA ALA A 197 -1.57 -17.75 -1.28
C ALA A 197 -2.11 -17.61 -2.70
N CYS A 198 -2.18 -18.72 -3.44
CA CYS A 198 -2.70 -18.77 -4.81
C CYS A 198 -4.21 -18.47 -4.88
N GLY A 199 -4.96 -18.82 -3.85
CA GLY A 199 -6.39 -18.51 -3.70
C GLY A 199 -6.66 -17.12 -3.13
N THR A 200 -5.64 -16.37 -2.75
CA THR A 200 -5.75 -14.94 -2.38
C THR A 200 -5.58 -14.07 -3.62
N PHE A 201 -4.48 -14.25 -4.34
CA PHE A 201 -4.20 -13.49 -5.56
C PHE A 201 -3.32 -14.30 -6.51
N GLU A 202 -3.54 -14.18 -7.83
CA GLU A 202 -2.87 -15.00 -8.84
C GLU A 202 -1.34 -14.85 -8.87
N ILE A 203 -0.78 -13.75 -8.35
CA ILE A 203 0.68 -13.62 -8.21
C ILE A 203 1.28 -14.72 -7.31
N GLY A 204 0.46 -15.34 -6.44
CA GLY A 204 0.85 -16.47 -5.61
C GLY A 204 1.49 -17.60 -6.41
N PHE A 205 1.02 -17.86 -7.63
CA PHE A 205 1.57 -18.89 -8.54
C PHE A 205 3.02 -18.64 -8.95
N THR A 206 3.52 -17.41 -8.84
CA THR A 206 4.89 -17.09 -9.25
C THR A 206 5.94 -17.38 -8.18
N TYR A 207 5.52 -17.55 -6.92
CA TYR A 207 6.44 -17.61 -5.78
C TYR A 207 7.08 -18.99 -5.57
N ILE A 208 6.60 -20.03 -6.24
CA ILE A 208 7.21 -21.37 -6.18
C ILE A 208 8.68 -21.34 -6.61
N ALA A 209 9.06 -20.47 -7.55
CA ALA A 209 10.43 -20.29 -7.99
C ALA A 209 11.34 -19.79 -6.84
N ALA A 210 10.85 -18.87 -6.02
CA ALA A 210 11.56 -18.39 -4.85
C ALA A 210 11.64 -19.45 -3.74
N LEU A 211 10.55 -20.21 -3.50
CA LEU A 211 10.56 -21.33 -2.56
C LEU A 211 11.53 -22.42 -2.99
N PHE A 212 11.66 -22.68 -4.29
CA PHE A 212 12.69 -23.58 -4.82
C PHE A 212 14.11 -23.06 -4.51
N GLY A 213 14.38 -21.78 -4.71
CA GLY A 213 15.66 -21.16 -4.34
C GLY A 213 15.98 -21.31 -2.83
N ILE A 214 14.98 -21.08 -1.98
CA ILE A 214 15.06 -21.28 -0.52
C ILE A 214 15.36 -22.75 -0.16
N ALA A 215 14.64 -23.70 -0.76
CA ALA A 215 14.85 -25.13 -0.55
C ALA A 215 16.25 -25.56 -0.99
N TRP A 216 16.73 -25.03 -2.10
CA TRP A 216 18.05 -25.33 -2.64
C TRP A 216 19.17 -24.75 -1.75
N LEU A 217 19.01 -23.52 -1.26
CA LEU A 217 19.90 -22.93 -0.27
C LEU A 217 19.99 -23.82 0.98
N TYR A 218 18.82 -24.23 1.49
CA TYR A 218 18.74 -25.01 2.73
C TYR A 218 19.37 -26.40 2.61
N THR A 219 19.14 -27.10 1.50
CA THR A 219 19.71 -28.46 1.27
C THR A 219 21.17 -28.46 0.83
N GLY A 220 21.71 -27.30 0.54
CA GLY A 220 23.09 -27.10 0.06
C GLY A 220 23.18 -26.97 -1.46
N SER A 221 24.03 -26.07 -1.89
CA SER A 221 24.15 -25.58 -3.29
C SER A 221 24.52 -26.63 -4.36
N GLY A 222 24.83 -27.87 -3.96
CA GLY A 222 25.08 -28.98 -4.91
C GLY A 222 23.92 -29.96 -5.05
N LYS A 223 22.80 -29.78 -4.33
CA LYS A 223 21.74 -30.78 -4.17
C LYS A 223 20.41 -30.31 -4.74
N VAL A 224 20.26 -30.39 -6.07
CA VAL A 224 19.03 -29.97 -6.77
C VAL A 224 17.86 -30.91 -6.47
N LEU A 225 18.06 -32.23 -6.54
CA LEU A 225 17.00 -33.21 -6.37
C LEU A 225 16.36 -33.19 -4.97
N PRO A 226 17.10 -33.10 -3.85
CA PRO A 226 16.50 -32.86 -2.55
C PRO A 226 15.68 -31.56 -2.45
N ALA A 227 16.14 -30.47 -3.06
CA ALA A 227 15.38 -29.22 -3.12
C ALA A 227 14.06 -29.39 -3.88
N LEU A 228 14.08 -30.05 -5.03
CA LEU A 228 12.85 -30.37 -5.79
C LEU A 228 11.88 -31.21 -4.97
N ARG A 229 12.37 -32.24 -4.26
CA ARG A 229 11.54 -33.08 -3.38
C ARG A 229 10.86 -32.26 -2.28
N LEU A 230 11.57 -31.30 -1.69
CA LEU A 230 10.98 -30.42 -0.68
C LEU A 230 9.88 -29.54 -1.25
N CYS A 231 10.03 -29.06 -2.48
CA CYS A 231 9.04 -28.23 -3.14
C CYS A 231 7.75 -28.99 -3.54
N VAL A 232 7.74 -30.32 -3.50
CA VAL A 232 6.52 -31.12 -3.78
C VAL A 232 5.37 -30.71 -2.87
N ALA A 233 5.63 -30.41 -1.59
CA ALA A 233 4.59 -30.02 -0.65
C ALA A 233 3.92 -28.67 -1.05
N PRO A 234 4.62 -27.53 -1.14
CA PRO A 234 3.99 -26.29 -1.57
C PRO A 234 3.45 -26.38 -3.01
N LEU A 235 4.15 -27.06 -3.94
CA LEU A 235 3.70 -27.25 -5.32
C LEU A 235 2.35 -27.99 -5.40
N SER A 236 2.09 -28.96 -4.52
CA SER A 236 0.81 -29.64 -4.50
C SER A 236 -0.35 -28.69 -4.17
N GLY A 237 -0.16 -27.76 -3.23
CA GLY A 237 -1.14 -26.72 -2.92
C GLY A 237 -1.38 -25.76 -4.09
N GLU A 238 -0.30 -25.39 -4.77
CA GLU A 238 -0.35 -24.55 -5.98
C GLU A 238 -1.10 -25.24 -7.13
N VAL A 239 -0.79 -26.53 -7.41
CA VAL A 239 -1.46 -27.31 -8.45
C VAL A 239 -2.96 -27.46 -8.19
N ILE A 240 -3.34 -27.69 -6.93
CA ILE A 240 -4.75 -27.74 -6.54
C ILE A 240 -5.43 -26.40 -6.81
N SER A 241 -4.84 -25.30 -6.37
CA SER A 241 -5.38 -23.95 -6.59
C SER A 241 -5.46 -23.60 -8.09
N PHE A 242 -4.44 -24.00 -8.87
CA PHE A 242 -4.44 -23.82 -10.32
C PHE A 242 -5.59 -24.60 -10.98
N GLY A 243 -5.82 -25.84 -10.55
CA GLY A 243 -6.95 -26.65 -11.01
C GLY A 243 -8.31 -25.97 -10.78
N PHE A 244 -8.53 -25.42 -9.59
CA PHE A 244 -9.73 -24.62 -9.30
C PHE A 244 -9.82 -23.35 -10.16
N ASN A 245 -8.71 -22.63 -10.34
CA ASN A 245 -8.70 -21.40 -11.15
C ASN A 245 -9.01 -21.70 -12.62
N MET A 246 -8.41 -22.74 -13.19
CA MET A 246 -8.69 -23.15 -14.58
C MET A 246 -10.12 -23.70 -14.72
N GLY A 247 -10.59 -24.49 -13.75
CA GLY A 247 -11.95 -24.99 -13.71
C GLY A 247 -12.99 -23.86 -13.68
N SER A 248 -12.79 -22.86 -12.81
CA SER A 248 -13.66 -21.68 -12.73
C SER A 248 -13.73 -20.92 -14.05
N ARG A 249 -12.60 -20.70 -14.70
CA ARG A 249 -12.54 -20.03 -16.01
C ARG A 249 -13.22 -20.84 -17.10
N LEU A 250 -12.99 -22.16 -17.14
CA LEU A 250 -13.63 -23.05 -18.11
C LEU A 250 -15.15 -23.03 -17.95
N VAL A 251 -15.65 -23.24 -16.72
CA VAL A 251 -17.09 -23.22 -16.42
C VAL A 251 -17.71 -21.87 -16.78
N ASN A 252 -17.06 -20.76 -16.44
CA ASN A 252 -17.52 -19.42 -16.80
C ASN A 252 -17.58 -19.21 -18.32
N ASN A 253 -16.57 -19.68 -19.06
CA ASN A 253 -16.57 -19.62 -20.52
C ASN A 253 -17.69 -20.48 -21.13
N LEU A 254 -17.93 -21.69 -20.61
CA LEU A 254 -19.01 -22.55 -21.06
C LEU A 254 -20.41 -21.93 -20.82
N ARG A 255 -20.57 -21.18 -19.73
CA ARG A 255 -21.79 -20.39 -19.48
C ARG A 255 -21.92 -19.23 -20.48
N ARG A 256 -20.83 -18.52 -20.75
CA ARG A 256 -20.80 -17.40 -21.68
C ARG A 256 -21.21 -17.81 -23.12
N VAL A 257 -20.81 -18.99 -23.55
CA VAL A 257 -21.17 -19.52 -24.88
C VAL A 257 -22.48 -20.33 -24.87
N GLY A 258 -23.22 -20.34 -23.76
CA GLY A 258 -24.55 -20.99 -23.68
C GLY A 258 -24.54 -22.53 -23.60
N ILE A 259 -23.40 -23.17 -23.36
CA ILE A 259 -23.30 -24.64 -23.19
C ILE A 259 -23.74 -25.05 -21.78
N LEU A 260 -23.47 -24.22 -20.77
CA LEU A 260 -23.93 -24.41 -19.39
C LEU A 260 -24.93 -23.32 -19.01
N GLU A 261 -25.90 -23.67 -18.17
CA GLU A 261 -26.85 -22.71 -17.61
C GLU A 261 -26.15 -21.69 -16.71
N GLY A 262 -26.62 -20.43 -16.76
CA GLY A 262 -26.14 -19.31 -15.99
C GLY A 262 -25.51 -18.24 -16.87
N GLN A 263 -25.35 -17.03 -16.29
CA GLN A 263 -24.70 -15.93 -16.98
C GLN A 263 -23.17 -16.07 -16.86
N GLY A 264 -22.48 -16.12 -18.00
CA GLY A 264 -21.03 -15.99 -18.06
C GLY A 264 -20.62 -14.51 -18.04
N ILE A 265 -19.65 -14.18 -17.19
CA ILE A 265 -19.10 -12.83 -17.06
C ILE A 265 -17.89 -12.69 -17.98
N ASP A 266 -17.83 -11.61 -18.76
CA ASP A 266 -16.60 -11.31 -19.50
C ASP A 266 -15.53 -10.84 -18.53
N ILE A 267 -14.46 -11.64 -18.42
CA ILE A 267 -13.31 -11.32 -17.57
C ILE A 267 -12.29 -10.53 -18.43
N GLY A 268 -12.73 -9.42 -18.99
CA GLY A 268 -11.87 -8.58 -19.85
C GLY A 268 -10.46 -8.37 -19.27
N GLY A 269 -9.47 -8.34 -20.15
CA GLY A 269 -8.06 -8.13 -19.77
C GLY A 269 -7.35 -9.33 -19.12
N VAL A 270 -8.00 -10.48 -19.03
CA VAL A 270 -7.43 -11.70 -18.43
C VAL A 270 -6.87 -12.67 -19.49
N SER A 271 -7.19 -12.46 -20.77
CA SER A 271 -6.56 -13.22 -21.86
C SER A 271 -5.10 -12.76 -22.01
N PRO A 272 -4.12 -13.67 -21.87
CA PRO A 272 -2.72 -13.28 -21.99
C PRO A 272 -2.42 -12.77 -23.40
N ASN A 273 -1.66 -11.70 -23.51
CA ASN A 273 -1.10 -11.21 -24.76
C ASN A 273 0.40 -11.53 -24.78
N PHE A 274 0.82 -12.34 -25.75
CA PHE A 274 2.19 -12.78 -25.92
C PHE A 274 2.96 -11.98 -27.00
N ASP A 275 2.55 -10.73 -27.27
CA ASP A 275 3.39 -9.83 -28.06
C ASP A 275 4.72 -9.61 -27.31
N LEU A 276 5.77 -10.29 -27.79
CA LEU A 276 7.05 -10.36 -27.09
C LEU A 276 7.67 -8.99 -26.76
N PRO A 277 7.69 -7.99 -27.67
CA PRO A 277 8.12 -6.64 -27.35
C PRO A 277 7.34 -5.99 -26.20
N ALA A 278 6.01 -6.07 -26.25
CA ALA A 278 5.13 -5.51 -25.22
C ALA A 278 5.33 -6.21 -23.87
N VAL A 279 5.39 -7.55 -23.87
CA VAL A 279 5.68 -8.35 -22.67
C VAL A 279 7.02 -7.97 -22.06
N LEU A 280 8.10 -7.94 -22.83
CA LEU A 280 9.44 -7.61 -22.33
C LEU A 280 9.51 -6.18 -21.80
N ARG A 281 8.91 -5.23 -22.50
CA ARG A 281 8.84 -3.83 -22.07
C ARG A 281 8.15 -3.72 -20.73
N THR A 282 6.93 -4.23 -20.60
CA THR A 282 6.11 -4.14 -19.36
C THR A 282 6.79 -4.90 -18.22
N TRP A 283 7.36 -6.08 -18.49
CA TRP A 283 8.10 -6.85 -17.51
C TRP A 283 9.28 -6.07 -16.91
N VAL A 284 10.12 -5.44 -17.76
CA VAL A 284 11.27 -4.66 -17.31
C VAL A 284 10.81 -3.39 -16.58
N MET A 285 9.76 -2.72 -17.05
CA MET A 285 9.16 -1.56 -16.40
C MET A 285 8.66 -1.92 -14.99
N GLN A 286 7.92 -3.01 -14.86
CA GLN A 286 7.43 -3.51 -13.57
C GLN A 286 8.59 -3.85 -12.63
N MET A 287 9.61 -4.60 -13.09
CA MET A 287 10.80 -4.89 -12.28
C MET A 287 11.53 -3.62 -11.82
N SER A 288 11.61 -2.59 -12.68
CA SER A 288 12.28 -1.34 -12.32
C SER A 288 11.59 -0.65 -11.14
N ALA A 289 10.27 -0.77 -11.06
CA ALA A 289 9.47 -0.20 -9.98
C ALA A 289 9.75 -0.82 -8.60
N GLY A 290 10.24 -2.06 -8.55
CA GLY A 290 10.66 -2.72 -7.31
C GLY A 290 11.88 -2.08 -6.62
N PHE A 291 12.63 -1.20 -7.31
CA PHE A 291 13.81 -0.55 -6.74
C PHE A 291 13.46 0.75 -6.00
N PRO A 292 14.07 1.02 -4.82
CA PRO A 292 13.66 2.11 -3.93
C PRO A 292 13.81 3.52 -4.50
N LEU A 293 14.72 3.74 -5.46
CA LEU A 293 15.00 5.06 -6.05
C LEU A 293 14.56 5.18 -7.52
N ASN A 294 13.70 4.27 -8.00
CA ASN A 294 13.27 4.30 -9.40
C ASN A 294 12.54 5.61 -9.77
N ALA A 295 11.67 6.09 -8.89
CA ALA A 295 10.94 7.36 -9.10
C ALA A 295 11.88 8.58 -9.16
N MET A 296 13.00 8.55 -8.43
CA MET A 296 14.04 9.59 -8.54
C MET A 296 14.71 9.55 -9.92
N VAL A 297 15.05 8.36 -10.40
CA VAL A 297 15.80 8.17 -11.65
C VAL A 297 14.92 8.42 -12.88
N PHE A 298 13.76 7.80 -12.94
CA PHE A 298 12.87 7.83 -14.10
C PHE A 298 11.80 8.92 -14.01
N GLY A 299 11.28 9.20 -12.82
CA GLY A 299 10.26 10.22 -12.57
C GLY A 299 10.84 11.62 -12.43
N LYS A 300 12.16 11.76 -12.24
CA LYS A 300 12.83 13.03 -11.92
C LYS A 300 12.21 13.74 -10.72
N ILE A 301 11.60 12.96 -9.82
CA ILE A 301 10.94 13.46 -8.62
C ILE A 301 12.01 14.08 -7.71
N LYS A 302 11.79 15.30 -7.28
CA LYS A 302 12.67 16.00 -6.35
C LYS A 302 12.13 15.86 -4.93
N PRO A 303 13.01 15.68 -3.93
CA PRO A 303 12.60 15.72 -2.55
C PRO A 303 12.05 17.11 -2.20
N THR A 304 10.92 17.12 -1.51
CA THR A 304 10.31 18.35 -1.00
C THR A 304 10.32 18.30 0.53
N ASN A 305 10.68 19.39 1.18
CA ASN A 305 10.56 19.49 2.64
C ASN A 305 11.27 18.39 3.45
N VAL A 306 12.60 18.28 3.30
CA VAL A 306 13.44 17.36 4.09
C VAL A 306 13.46 17.81 5.55
N GLN A 307 13.10 16.92 6.48
CA GLN A 307 13.11 17.19 7.92
C GLN A 307 14.32 16.52 8.61
N ILE A 308 14.73 17.06 9.75
CA ILE A 308 15.80 16.48 10.58
C ILE A 308 15.43 15.05 11.01
N SER A 309 14.15 14.79 11.27
CA SER A 309 13.63 13.47 11.58
C SER A 309 13.92 12.41 10.51
N ASP A 310 13.93 12.80 9.23
CA ASP A 310 14.24 11.91 8.11
C ASP A 310 15.72 11.53 8.10
N VAL A 311 16.57 12.51 8.40
CA VAL A 311 18.03 12.30 8.51
C VAL A 311 18.35 11.37 9.67
N ILE A 312 17.73 11.59 10.85
CA ILE A 312 17.90 10.72 12.02
C ILE A 312 17.48 9.28 11.68
N CYS A 313 16.33 9.13 11.05
CA CYS A 313 15.81 7.82 10.63
C CYS A 313 16.76 7.12 9.64
N GLY A 314 17.21 7.83 8.62
CA GLY A 314 18.13 7.28 7.60
C GLY A 314 19.47 6.88 8.20
N VAL A 315 20.05 7.71 9.05
CA VAL A 315 21.33 7.41 9.75
C VAL A 315 21.18 6.21 10.69
N ALA A 316 20.08 6.13 11.45
CA ALA A 316 19.84 5.01 12.37
C ALA A 316 19.70 3.68 11.64
N LEU A 317 18.91 3.64 10.55
CA LEU A 317 18.75 2.42 9.72
C LEU A 317 20.07 2.03 9.05
N ALA A 318 20.79 2.97 8.46
CA ALA A 318 22.10 2.72 7.88
C ALA A 318 23.09 2.17 8.93
N ALA A 319 23.09 2.74 10.13
CA ALA A 319 23.94 2.26 11.25
C ALA A 319 23.60 0.82 11.66
N CYS A 320 22.31 0.44 11.69
CA CYS A 320 21.89 -0.94 11.96
C CYS A 320 22.43 -1.91 10.90
N VAL A 321 22.31 -1.58 9.61
CA VAL A 321 22.86 -2.38 8.51
C VAL A 321 24.38 -2.50 8.65
N MET A 322 25.08 -1.40 8.88
CA MET A 322 26.55 -1.39 9.04
C MET A 322 26.99 -2.20 10.26
N ALA A 323 26.24 -2.16 11.37
CA ALA A 323 26.51 -2.95 12.55
C ALA A 323 26.40 -4.45 12.26
N VAL A 324 25.36 -4.89 11.53
CA VAL A 324 25.21 -6.30 11.14
C VAL A 324 26.31 -6.71 10.15
N LEU A 325 26.64 -5.88 9.16
CA LEU A 325 27.73 -6.14 8.20
C LEU A 325 29.09 -6.32 8.91
N ALA A 326 29.33 -5.55 9.98
CA ALA A 326 30.53 -5.66 10.78
C ALA A 326 30.62 -7.00 11.56
N LEU A 327 29.45 -7.61 11.87
CA LEU A 327 29.36 -8.92 12.57
C LEU A 327 29.44 -10.13 11.64
N LEU A 328 29.39 -9.95 10.33
CA LEU A 328 29.46 -11.06 9.37
C LEU A 328 30.88 -11.66 9.34
N ASP A 329 31.18 -12.60 10.24
CA ASP A 329 32.49 -13.26 10.29
C ASP A 329 32.64 -14.29 9.17
N ARG A 330 31.59 -15.11 8.98
CA ARG A 330 31.54 -16.13 7.95
C ARG A 330 30.65 -15.67 6.80
N LEU A 331 31.18 -15.70 5.60
CA LEU A 331 30.42 -15.39 4.39
C LEU A 331 29.96 -16.71 3.74
N PRO A 332 28.72 -16.79 3.24
CA PRO A 332 28.24 -17.93 2.49
C PRO A 332 29.17 -18.23 1.30
N THR A 333 29.20 -19.45 0.83
CA THR A 333 29.98 -19.82 -0.39
C THR A 333 29.52 -19.00 -1.59
N ARG A 334 30.32 -19.00 -2.67
CA ARG A 334 29.93 -18.29 -3.93
C ARG A 334 28.62 -18.85 -4.48
N LYS A 335 28.44 -20.17 -4.41
CA LYS A 335 27.22 -20.84 -4.91
C LYS A 335 26.00 -20.50 -4.08
N GLU A 336 26.10 -20.55 -2.75
CA GLU A 336 25.02 -20.15 -1.84
C GLU A 336 24.65 -18.68 -2.03
N ASN A 337 25.63 -17.80 -2.22
CA ASN A 337 25.39 -16.40 -2.46
C ASN A 337 24.71 -16.15 -3.82
N LEU A 338 25.11 -16.88 -4.85
CA LEU A 338 24.44 -16.85 -6.16
C LEU A 338 22.99 -17.32 -6.04
N LEU A 339 22.74 -18.42 -5.29
CA LEU A 339 21.38 -18.90 -5.05
C LEU A 339 20.53 -17.88 -4.28
N LEU A 340 21.10 -17.19 -3.29
CA LEU A 340 20.40 -16.11 -2.60
C LEU A 340 20.02 -14.97 -3.54
N PHE A 341 20.97 -14.57 -4.41
CA PHE A 341 20.71 -13.56 -5.44
C PHE A 341 19.62 -14.02 -6.42
N LEU A 342 19.67 -15.27 -6.91
CA LEU A 342 18.68 -15.82 -7.82
C LEU A 342 17.30 -15.98 -7.16
N THR A 343 17.25 -16.27 -5.86
CA THR A 343 16.00 -16.28 -5.08
C THR A 343 15.38 -14.89 -5.04
N GLY A 344 16.18 -13.85 -4.77
CA GLY A 344 15.73 -12.46 -4.83
C GLY A 344 15.28 -12.06 -6.23
N LEU A 345 16.04 -12.46 -7.26
CA LEU A 345 15.68 -12.23 -8.66
C LEU A 345 14.37 -12.92 -9.05
N ALA A 346 14.10 -14.12 -8.54
CA ALA A 346 12.83 -14.82 -8.76
C ALA A 346 11.65 -14.06 -8.14
N LEU A 347 11.79 -13.52 -6.92
CA LEU A 347 10.77 -12.68 -6.29
C LEU A 347 10.55 -11.35 -7.03
N LEU A 348 11.58 -10.79 -7.63
CA LEU A 348 11.47 -9.57 -8.44
C LEU A 348 10.85 -9.84 -9.81
N SER A 349 11.31 -10.89 -10.49
CA SER A 349 11.09 -11.11 -11.91
C SER A 349 9.81 -11.90 -12.22
N ALA A 350 9.47 -12.92 -11.41
CA ALA A 350 8.36 -13.80 -11.75
C ALA A 350 6.98 -13.13 -11.59
N PRO A 351 6.70 -12.34 -10.53
CA PRO A 351 5.47 -11.54 -10.46
C PRO A 351 5.39 -10.49 -11.56
N ALA A 352 6.51 -9.82 -11.85
CA ALA A 352 6.61 -8.83 -12.93
C ALA A 352 6.27 -9.42 -14.30
N LEU A 353 6.68 -10.68 -14.57
CA LEU A 353 6.36 -11.36 -15.81
C LEU A 353 4.86 -11.64 -15.96
N LEU A 354 4.18 -11.99 -14.86
CA LEU A 354 2.73 -12.19 -14.86
C LEU A 354 1.99 -10.88 -15.24
N ILE A 355 2.47 -9.73 -14.76
CA ILE A 355 1.97 -8.42 -15.17
C ILE A 355 2.30 -8.16 -16.65
N GLY A 356 3.51 -8.50 -17.08
CA GLY A 356 3.97 -8.31 -18.46
C GLY A 356 3.13 -9.01 -19.52
N ILE A 357 2.56 -10.18 -19.24
CA ILE A 357 1.70 -10.91 -20.18
C ILE A 357 0.23 -10.44 -20.20
N SER A 358 -0.16 -9.53 -19.32
CA SER A 358 -1.53 -9.01 -19.25
C SER A 358 -1.69 -7.76 -20.14
N PRO A 359 -2.60 -7.76 -21.12
CA PRO A 359 -2.80 -6.63 -22.03
C PRO A 359 -3.18 -5.33 -21.28
N LYS A 360 -3.93 -5.43 -20.18
CA LYS A 360 -4.32 -4.29 -19.34
C LYS A 360 -3.13 -3.43 -18.88
N TYR A 361 -1.92 -4.01 -18.76
CA TYR A 361 -0.74 -3.32 -18.24
C TYR A 361 0.30 -3.01 -19.31
N GLN A 362 0.06 -3.41 -20.56
CA GLN A 362 0.99 -3.19 -21.67
C GLN A 362 0.86 -1.80 -22.31
N ASP A 363 -0.24 -1.10 -22.05
CA ASP A 363 -0.53 0.24 -22.59
C ASP A 363 0.23 1.38 -21.89
N GLY A 364 0.87 1.10 -20.75
CA GLY A 364 1.63 2.09 -19.98
C GLY A 364 0.80 3.00 -19.09
N ILE A 365 -0.51 2.78 -18.95
CA ILE A 365 -1.37 3.56 -18.06
C ILE A 365 -1.14 3.15 -16.59
N ASN A 366 -1.13 1.83 -16.33
CA ASN A 366 -1.02 1.28 -14.97
C ASN A 366 0.41 0.90 -14.58
N VAL A 367 1.34 0.80 -15.52
CA VAL A 367 2.75 0.43 -15.29
C VAL A 367 3.63 1.27 -16.20
N ASP A 368 4.54 2.04 -15.59
CA ASP A 368 5.56 2.78 -16.32
C ASP A 368 6.94 2.65 -15.64
N TRP A 369 7.94 3.39 -16.12
CA TRP A 369 9.29 3.36 -15.54
C TRP A 369 9.37 3.93 -14.11
N ARG A 370 8.37 4.68 -13.67
CA ARG A 370 8.32 5.36 -12.36
C ARG A 370 7.63 4.51 -11.31
N HIS A 371 6.58 3.80 -11.68
CA HIS A 371 5.76 3.02 -10.77
C HIS A 371 5.34 1.69 -11.38
N GLY A 372 5.05 0.74 -10.52
CA GLY A 372 4.54 -0.58 -10.85
C GLY A 372 3.16 -0.83 -10.24
N TYR A 373 2.62 -1.99 -10.53
CA TYR A 373 1.33 -2.43 -10.03
C TYR A 373 1.49 -3.23 -8.70
N ILE A 374 0.44 -3.86 -8.21
CA ILE A 374 0.37 -4.59 -6.93
C ILE A 374 1.64 -5.42 -6.59
N PRO A 375 2.26 -6.18 -7.51
CA PRO A 375 3.45 -6.96 -7.19
C PRO A 375 4.67 -6.16 -6.73
N GLN A 376 4.75 -4.84 -7.01
CA GLN A 376 5.88 -3.99 -6.65
C GLN A 376 6.28 -4.14 -5.19
N THR A 377 5.31 -4.27 -4.28
CA THR A 377 5.57 -4.49 -2.86
C THR A 377 6.39 -5.76 -2.62
N VAL A 378 6.04 -6.86 -3.28
CA VAL A 378 6.77 -8.13 -3.16
C VAL A 378 8.10 -8.08 -3.88
N GLU A 379 8.16 -7.40 -5.02
CA GLU A 379 9.39 -7.16 -5.78
C GLU A 379 10.46 -6.47 -4.94
N SER A 380 10.05 -5.55 -4.05
CA SER A 380 10.97 -4.89 -3.09
C SER A 380 11.63 -5.90 -2.13
N PHE A 381 10.95 -6.99 -1.74
CA PHE A 381 11.58 -8.09 -0.99
C PHE A 381 12.64 -8.80 -1.84
N GLY A 382 12.38 -9.00 -3.13
CA GLY A 382 13.35 -9.55 -4.07
C GLY A 382 14.59 -8.67 -4.16
N VAL A 383 14.43 -7.36 -4.33
CA VAL A 383 15.54 -6.38 -4.34
C VAL A 383 16.32 -6.44 -3.02
N GLY A 384 15.64 -6.55 -1.88
CA GLY A 384 16.29 -6.67 -0.57
C GLY A 384 17.19 -7.90 -0.44
N LEU A 385 16.72 -9.08 -0.89
CA LEU A 385 17.53 -10.30 -0.91
C LEU A 385 18.71 -10.21 -1.87
N MET A 386 18.52 -9.61 -3.05
CA MET A 386 19.61 -9.33 -3.98
C MET A 386 20.64 -8.38 -3.36
N ALA A 387 20.22 -7.34 -2.65
CA ALA A 387 21.10 -6.41 -1.94
C ALA A 387 21.92 -7.13 -0.85
N VAL A 388 21.32 -8.04 -0.08
CA VAL A 388 22.06 -8.89 0.88
C VAL A 388 23.17 -9.67 0.16
N ALA A 389 22.84 -10.30 -0.96
CA ALA A 389 23.82 -11.07 -1.76
C ALA A 389 24.93 -10.18 -2.33
N VAL A 390 24.60 -8.98 -2.81
CA VAL A 390 25.57 -8.00 -3.33
C VAL A 390 26.52 -7.54 -2.20
N PHE A 391 26.01 -7.23 -1.01
CA PHE A 391 26.87 -6.88 0.13
C PHE A 391 27.82 -7.99 0.52
N VAL A 392 27.39 -9.25 0.46
CA VAL A 392 28.26 -10.41 0.67
C VAL A 392 29.38 -10.47 -0.39
N VAL A 393 29.06 -10.22 -1.67
CA VAL A 393 30.07 -10.19 -2.74
C VAL A 393 31.08 -9.07 -2.50
N LEU A 394 30.61 -7.86 -2.18
CA LEU A 394 31.48 -6.71 -1.90
C LEU A 394 32.40 -6.99 -0.70
N LEU A 395 31.86 -7.53 0.40
CA LEU A 395 32.65 -7.90 1.56
C LEU A 395 33.69 -8.97 1.21
N ARG A 396 33.35 -9.95 0.38
CA ARG A 396 34.29 -11.00 -0.05
C ARG A 396 35.39 -10.43 -0.92
N PHE A 397 35.05 -9.49 -1.82
CA PHE A 397 36.03 -8.86 -2.72
C PHE A 397 37.08 -8.05 -1.95
N VAL A 398 36.66 -7.35 -0.88
CA VAL A 398 37.56 -6.46 -0.14
C VAL A 398 38.31 -7.17 1.00
N ARG A 399 37.76 -8.26 1.57
CA ARG A 399 38.41 -9.01 2.64
C ARG A 399 39.71 -9.64 2.16
N GLY A 400 40.76 -9.51 2.97
CA GLY A 400 42.09 -10.04 2.66
C GLY A 400 42.94 -9.16 1.74
N LYS A 401 42.43 -8.01 1.29
CA LYS A 401 43.22 -7.04 0.54
C LYS A 401 43.99 -6.11 1.48
N ASN A 402 45.28 -5.88 1.20
CA ASN A 402 46.16 -5.06 2.03
C ASN A 402 45.73 -3.59 2.14
N TRP A 403 45.06 -3.08 1.12
CA TRP A 403 44.53 -1.71 1.11
C TRP A 403 43.20 -1.57 1.88
N TRP A 404 42.46 -2.65 2.12
CA TRP A 404 41.13 -2.61 2.70
C TRP A 404 41.07 -1.97 4.10
N PRO A 405 41.98 -2.27 5.05
CA PRO A 405 41.95 -1.60 6.36
C PRO A 405 42.02 -0.08 6.29
N LYS A 406 42.70 0.48 5.27
CA LYS A 406 42.81 1.93 5.07
C LYS A 406 41.56 2.55 4.46
N LEU A 407 40.95 1.86 3.48
CA LEU A 407 39.76 2.36 2.78
C LEU A 407 38.44 1.98 3.45
N ARG A 408 38.45 0.99 4.33
CA ARG A 408 37.25 0.50 5.02
C ARG A 408 36.41 1.63 5.67
N PRO A 409 36.95 2.58 6.44
CA PRO A 409 36.15 3.64 7.04
C PRO A 409 35.49 4.50 5.97
N VAL A 410 36.21 4.88 4.91
CA VAL A 410 35.69 5.70 3.81
C VAL A 410 34.55 4.96 3.09
N CYS A 411 34.76 3.71 2.70
CA CYS A 411 33.74 2.91 2.03
C CYS A 411 32.51 2.68 2.94
N SER A 412 32.73 2.50 4.25
CA SER A 412 31.64 2.34 5.21
C SER A 412 30.81 3.61 5.34
N VAL A 413 31.45 4.78 5.37
CA VAL A 413 30.75 6.08 5.42
C VAL A 413 29.98 6.33 4.13
N LEU A 414 30.58 6.09 2.97
CA LEU A 414 29.91 6.28 1.67
C LEU A 414 28.70 5.36 1.53
N LEU A 415 28.83 4.10 1.93
CA LEU A 415 27.72 3.14 1.91
C LEU A 415 26.59 3.55 2.86
N ALA A 416 26.94 3.93 4.10
CA ALA A 416 25.97 4.41 5.06
C ALA A 416 25.28 5.70 4.61
N ALA A 417 26.03 6.63 4.02
CA ALA A 417 25.49 7.87 3.46
C ALA A 417 24.53 7.60 2.29
N GLY A 418 24.86 6.67 1.39
CA GLY A 418 23.97 6.28 0.29
C GLY A 418 22.66 5.64 0.79
N MET A 419 22.74 4.77 1.79
CA MET A 419 21.55 4.18 2.42
C MET A 419 20.71 5.23 3.14
N ALA A 420 21.35 6.10 3.94
CA ALA A 420 20.66 7.20 4.62
C ALA A 420 20.01 8.16 3.62
N PHE A 421 20.71 8.51 2.54
CA PHE A 421 20.17 9.31 1.45
C PHE A 421 18.89 8.69 0.85
N SER A 422 18.90 7.38 0.57
CA SER A 422 17.73 6.68 0.05
C SER A 422 16.52 6.83 0.97
N VAL A 423 16.69 6.63 2.29
CA VAL A 423 15.62 6.78 3.29
C VAL A 423 15.12 8.22 3.36
N VAL A 424 16.03 9.19 3.41
CA VAL A 424 15.70 10.63 3.46
C VAL A 424 14.92 11.04 2.23
N TRP A 425 15.37 10.64 1.05
CA TRP A 425 14.71 10.95 -0.21
C TRP A 425 13.29 10.36 -0.25
N GLN A 426 13.13 9.09 0.10
CA GLN A 426 11.85 8.39 0.10
C GLN A 426 10.83 9.03 1.04
N ARG A 427 11.23 9.33 2.28
CA ARG A 427 10.34 10.01 3.24
C ARG A 427 9.96 11.40 2.78
N SER A 428 10.91 12.16 2.25
CA SER A 428 10.65 13.50 1.74
C SER A 428 9.71 13.47 0.54
N ALA A 429 9.87 12.51 -0.38
CA ALA A 429 8.94 12.30 -1.49
C ALA A 429 7.53 11.92 -1.00
N ALA A 430 7.45 11.05 0.03
CA ALA A 430 6.19 10.61 0.63
C ALA A 430 5.43 11.71 1.37
N ARG A 431 6.08 12.83 1.75
CA ARG A 431 5.38 13.96 2.40
C ARG A 431 4.35 14.64 1.51
N SER A 432 4.39 14.43 0.20
CA SER A 432 3.31 14.87 -0.69
C SER A 432 1.95 14.31 -0.28
N TYR A 433 1.92 13.15 0.40
CA TYR A 433 0.69 12.53 0.91
C TYR A 433 0.05 13.29 2.05
N GLU A 434 0.85 14.00 2.86
CA GLU A 434 0.33 14.75 4.01
C GLU A 434 -0.75 15.73 3.58
N LYS A 435 -0.55 16.40 2.42
CA LYS A 435 -1.53 17.32 1.88
C LYS A 435 -2.81 16.60 1.44
N GLY A 436 -2.68 15.50 0.69
CA GLY A 436 -3.81 14.69 0.25
C GLY A 436 -4.57 14.06 1.43
N GLY A 437 -3.83 13.54 2.43
CA GLY A 437 -4.43 12.97 3.63
C GLY A 437 -5.16 14.02 4.49
N ARG A 438 -4.65 15.25 4.57
CA ARG A 438 -5.34 16.36 5.25
C ARG A 438 -6.65 16.72 4.53
N ALA A 439 -6.61 16.82 3.19
CA ALA A 439 -7.80 17.07 2.39
C ALA A 439 -8.85 15.98 2.61
N TYR A 440 -8.43 14.70 2.51
CA TYR A 440 -9.31 13.57 2.79
C TYR A 440 -9.93 13.64 4.18
N THR A 441 -9.10 13.88 5.21
CA THR A 441 -9.56 13.89 6.60
C THR A 441 -10.60 14.97 6.85
N VAL A 442 -10.32 16.21 6.45
CA VAL A 442 -11.27 17.32 6.71
C VAL A 442 -12.55 17.19 5.89
N PHE A 443 -12.44 16.61 4.68
CA PHE A 443 -13.60 16.34 3.85
C PHE A 443 -14.47 15.23 4.48
N ALA A 444 -13.86 14.11 4.89
CA ALA A 444 -14.54 13.00 5.55
C ALA A 444 -15.20 13.42 6.89
N GLU A 445 -14.46 14.15 7.74
CA GLU A 445 -14.99 14.67 9.00
C GLU A 445 -16.15 15.63 8.79
N GLY A 446 -16.14 16.45 7.74
CA GLY A 446 -17.23 17.35 7.40
C GLY A 446 -18.49 16.61 6.95
N VAL A 447 -18.34 15.58 6.14
CA VAL A 447 -19.46 14.70 5.74
C VAL A 447 -20.03 13.97 6.95
N GLU A 448 -19.18 13.39 7.80
CA GLU A 448 -19.58 12.73 9.05
C GLU A 448 -20.28 13.70 10.05
N ALA A 449 -19.94 14.99 9.99
CA ALA A 449 -20.57 16.03 10.80
C ALA A 449 -21.95 16.46 10.30
N GLY A 450 -22.41 15.93 9.16
CA GLY A 450 -23.72 16.23 8.59
C GLY A 450 -23.72 17.36 7.53
N LEU A 451 -22.56 17.76 6.99
CA LEU A 451 -22.56 18.75 5.89
C LEU A 451 -23.41 18.32 4.70
N ALA A 452 -23.38 17.03 4.35
CA ALA A 452 -24.14 16.49 3.23
C ALA A 452 -25.65 16.41 3.50
N ASP A 453 -26.08 16.33 4.76
CA ASP A 453 -27.51 16.22 5.14
C ASP A 453 -28.30 17.44 4.71
N ALA A 454 -27.68 18.61 4.63
CA ALA A 454 -28.30 19.85 4.18
C ALA A 454 -28.67 19.82 2.68
N ALA A 455 -28.07 18.96 1.88
CA ALA A 455 -28.40 18.80 0.46
C ALA A 455 -29.73 18.03 0.23
N GLY A 456 -30.12 17.16 1.18
CA GLY A 456 -31.20 16.20 0.98
C GLY A 456 -30.81 15.10 0.01
N THR A 457 -31.73 14.19 -0.28
CA THR A 457 -31.47 13.03 -1.15
C THR A 457 -31.70 13.32 -2.66
N GLU A 458 -32.36 14.42 -2.98
CA GLU A 458 -32.77 14.74 -4.37
C GLU A 458 -31.82 15.72 -5.07
N THR A 459 -31.13 16.59 -4.31
CA THR A 459 -30.20 17.57 -4.89
C THR A 459 -28.83 16.93 -5.12
N PRO A 460 -28.28 16.99 -6.35
CA PRO A 460 -26.94 16.49 -6.61
C PRO A 460 -25.89 17.21 -5.75
N VAL A 461 -24.93 16.43 -5.23
CA VAL A 461 -23.79 16.96 -4.48
C VAL A 461 -22.55 16.91 -5.37
N VAL A 462 -22.04 18.08 -5.75
CA VAL A 462 -20.81 18.19 -6.53
C VAL A 462 -19.64 18.44 -5.62
N THR A 463 -18.63 17.56 -5.66
CA THR A 463 -17.52 17.55 -4.71
C THR A 463 -16.22 18.08 -5.31
N ASP A 464 -15.50 18.93 -4.56
CA ASP A 464 -14.17 19.41 -4.91
C ASP A 464 -13.07 18.35 -4.65
N TYR A 465 -13.37 17.33 -3.84
CA TYR A 465 -12.48 16.23 -3.56
C TYR A 465 -12.88 14.99 -4.35
N PRO A 466 -12.22 14.69 -5.49
CA PRO A 466 -12.55 13.51 -6.26
C PRO A 466 -12.05 12.26 -5.54
N VAL A 467 -12.97 11.43 -5.06
CA VAL A 467 -12.64 10.09 -4.61
C VAL A 467 -12.35 9.26 -5.84
N TRP A 468 -11.18 8.67 -5.95
CA TRP A 468 -10.79 7.84 -7.08
C TRP A 468 -11.05 8.45 -8.48
N GLY A 469 -10.50 9.64 -8.72
CA GLY A 469 -10.54 10.26 -10.05
C GLY A 469 -11.92 10.71 -10.53
N GLY A 470 -12.92 10.74 -9.65
CA GLY A 470 -14.29 11.13 -9.97
C GLY A 470 -15.17 9.96 -10.43
N ASP A 471 -14.82 8.73 -10.10
CA ASP A 471 -15.68 7.56 -10.32
C ASP A 471 -16.93 7.66 -9.43
N LEU A 472 -18.12 7.59 -10.05
CA LEU A 472 -19.40 7.76 -9.35
C LEU A 472 -19.63 6.69 -8.27
N GLU A 473 -19.21 5.45 -8.52
CA GLU A 473 -19.34 4.37 -7.54
C GLU A 473 -18.46 4.64 -6.33
N ALA A 474 -17.29 5.22 -6.53
CA ALA A 474 -16.37 5.61 -5.47
C ALA A 474 -16.89 6.78 -4.64
N GLU A 475 -17.44 7.81 -5.29
CA GLU A 475 -18.07 8.96 -4.62
C GLU A 475 -19.22 8.48 -3.74
N ASN A 476 -20.15 7.68 -4.28
CA ASN A 476 -21.28 7.15 -3.52
C ASN A 476 -20.85 6.24 -2.36
N ALA A 477 -19.82 5.40 -2.55
CA ALA A 477 -19.27 4.56 -1.48
C ALA A 477 -18.68 5.40 -0.33
N PHE A 478 -18.07 6.53 -0.66
CA PHE A 478 -17.55 7.47 0.33
C PHE A 478 -18.69 8.08 1.17
N PHE A 479 -19.74 8.61 0.53
CA PHE A 479 -20.87 9.18 1.25
C PHE A 479 -21.64 8.14 2.07
N LEU A 480 -21.85 6.96 1.53
CA LEU A 480 -22.46 5.85 2.25
C LEU A 480 -21.67 5.50 3.54
N ARG A 481 -20.32 5.59 3.48
CA ARG A 481 -19.47 5.33 4.64
C ARG A 481 -19.52 6.43 5.69
N TYR A 482 -19.55 7.70 5.30
CA TYR A 482 -19.39 8.82 6.23
C TYR A 482 -20.72 9.54 6.58
N ALA A 483 -21.69 9.52 5.68
CA ALA A 483 -23.00 10.14 5.91
C ALA A 483 -24.12 9.13 6.20
N ASP A 484 -23.85 7.81 6.07
CA ASP A 484 -24.85 6.73 6.22
C ASP A 484 -26.09 6.93 5.29
N THR A 485 -25.89 7.62 4.18
CA THR A 485 -26.95 7.94 3.21
C THR A 485 -26.50 7.66 1.80
N ASP A 486 -27.45 7.27 0.97
CA ASP A 486 -27.24 7.16 -0.47
C ASP A 486 -27.35 8.59 -1.05
N THR A 487 -26.23 9.11 -1.53
CA THR A 487 -26.12 10.50 -1.99
C THR A 487 -25.82 10.50 -3.48
N ASN A 488 -26.51 11.34 -4.25
CA ASN A 488 -26.19 11.56 -5.67
C ASN A 488 -24.95 12.46 -5.77
N ALA A 489 -23.77 11.87 -5.55
CA ALA A 489 -22.50 12.58 -5.45
C ALA A 489 -21.68 12.46 -6.75
N HIS A 490 -21.19 13.59 -7.24
CA HIS A 490 -20.38 13.71 -8.44
C HIS A 490 -19.11 14.51 -8.17
N SER A 491 -17.99 14.18 -8.81
CA SER A 491 -16.83 15.06 -8.76
C SER A 491 -17.04 16.31 -9.61
N LEU A 492 -16.55 17.45 -9.15
CA LEU A 492 -16.60 18.72 -9.87
C LEU A 492 -15.97 18.64 -11.28
N ALA A 493 -14.91 17.84 -11.41
CA ALA A 493 -14.22 17.67 -12.68
C ALA A 493 -15.08 16.93 -13.72
N VAL A 494 -15.80 15.88 -13.29
CA VAL A 494 -16.71 15.12 -14.16
C VAL A 494 -17.96 15.94 -14.45
N TRP A 495 -18.57 16.55 -13.44
CA TRP A 495 -19.76 17.38 -13.60
C TRP A 495 -19.60 18.46 -14.66
N ARG A 496 -18.49 19.18 -14.68
CA ARG A 496 -18.21 20.22 -15.68
C ARG A 496 -18.09 19.73 -17.12
N THR A 497 -17.99 18.43 -17.36
CA THR A 497 -17.85 17.85 -18.71
C THR A 497 -19.13 17.24 -19.25
N GLU A 498 -20.16 17.14 -18.45
CA GLU A 498 -21.46 16.55 -18.79
C GLU A 498 -22.54 17.63 -18.92
N SER A 499 -23.66 17.28 -19.53
CA SER A 499 -24.84 18.14 -19.61
C SER A 499 -25.85 17.67 -18.58
N HIS A 500 -26.34 18.58 -17.77
CA HIS A 500 -27.28 18.30 -16.67
C HIS A 500 -28.57 19.09 -16.87
N ASP A 501 -29.68 18.55 -16.35
CA ASP A 501 -30.98 19.19 -16.38
C ASP A 501 -31.29 19.96 -15.08
N GLU A 502 -30.44 19.80 -14.06
CA GLU A 502 -30.56 20.43 -12.75
C GLU A 502 -30.16 21.90 -12.81
N ALA A 503 -31.04 22.79 -12.36
CA ALA A 503 -30.74 24.22 -12.28
C ALA A 503 -29.88 24.60 -11.09
N THR A 504 -29.85 23.75 -10.06
CA THR A 504 -29.19 24.02 -8.77
C THR A 504 -28.57 22.73 -8.20
N VAL A 505 -27.36 22.84 -7.67
CA VAL A 505 -26.61 21.76 -7.06
C VAL A 505 -26.05 22.19 -5.71
N CYS A 506 -25.73 21.24 -4.85
CA CYS A 506 -24.92 21.48 -3.66
C CYS A 506 -23.45 21.27 -3.97
N ARG A 507 -22.62 22.30 -3.82
CA ARG A 507 -21.16 22.17 -3.92
C ARG A 507 -20.57 21.92 -2.56
N LEU A 508 -19.84 20.81 -2.42
CA LEU A 508 -19.10 20.43 -1.22
C LEU A 508 -17.61 20.58 -1.46
N GLY A 509 -17.00 21.54 -0.81
CA GLY A 509 -15.61 21.90 -0.98
C GLY A 509 -14.78 21.77 0.30
N PHE A 510 -13.48 22.00 0.17
CA PHE A 510 -12.56 22.07 1.29
C PHE A 510 -11.47 23.12 1.06
N ALA A 511 -10.88 23.60 2.16
CA ALA A 511 -9.71 24.46 2.10
C ALA A 511 -8.68 24.04 3.13
N LEU A 512 -7.43 23.91 2.70
CA LEU A 512 -6.31 23.56 3.57
C LEU A 512 -5.59 24.82 4.04
N GLY A 513 -5.54 25.00 5.35
CA GLY A 513 -4.80 26.09 5.97
C GLY A 513 -3.32 25.75 6.21
N SER A 514 -2.68 26.51 7.10
CA SER A 514 -1.27 26.32 7.46
C SER A 514 -1.02 24.98 8.18
N ASP A 515 -2.00 24.50 8.94
CA ASP A 515 -1.96 23.22 9.67
C ASP A 515 -3.35 22.59 9.75
N LYS A 516 -3.45 21.40 10.38
CA LYS A 516 -4.69 20.66 10.53
C LYS A 516 -5.78 21.38 11.34
N ARG A 517 -5.43 22.40 12.11
CA ARG A 517 -6.40 23.17 12.92
C ARG A 517 -7.10 24.23 12.09
N THR A 518 -6.51 24.59 10.96
CA THR A 518 -7.04 25.57 10.02
C THR A 518 -7.57 24.96 8.73
N ASP A 519 -7.60 23.61 8.61
CA ASP A 519 -8.28 22.92 7.52
C ASP A 519 -9.80 22.99 7.74
N ILE A 520 -10.56 23.24 6.68
CA ILE A 520 -12.03 23.30 6.71
C ILE A 520 -12.64 22.55 5.52
N SER A 521 -13.85 22.06 5.69
CA SER A 521 -14.74 21.71 4.57
C SER A 521 -16.02 22.54 4.66
N TRP A 522 -16.71 22.68 3.55
CA TRP A 522 -17.89 23.54 3.45
C TRP A 522 -18.88 23.04 2.41
N LEU A 523 -20.17 23.29 2.66
CA LEU A 523 -21.27 23.06 1.73
C LEU A 523 -21.95 24.38 1.41
N GLY A 524 -22.29 24.59 0.14
CA GLY A 524 -23.11 25.72 -0.29
C GLY A 524 -23.90 25.36 -1.53
N THR A 525 -24.97 26.11 -1.80
CA THR A 525 -25.82 25.95 -2.99
C THR A 525 -25.23 26.75 -4.14
N ALA A 526 -25.01 26.12 -5.30
CA ALA A 526 -24.53 26.71 -6.53
C ALA A 526 -25.58 26.59 -7.62
N ALA A 527 -25.58 27.54 -8.60
CA ALA A 527 -26.25 27.35 -9.87
C ALA A 527 -25.40 26.42 -10.77
N ASP A 528 -26.02 25.56 -11.55
CA ASP A 528 -25.31 24.61 -12.41
C ASP A 528 -24.39 25.31 -13.43
N ASP A 529 -24.81 26.44 -13.95
CA ASP A 529 -24.03 27.26 -14.90
C ASP A 529 -22.90 28.07 -14.24
N ASN A 530 -22.87 28.14 -12.89
CA ASN A 530 -21.86 28.89 -12.14
C ASN A 530 -21.50 28.19 -10.81
N LEU A 531 -20.70 27.14 -10.91
CA LEU A 531 -20.25 26.37 -9.76
C LEU A 531 -19.17 27.09 -8.91
N ASP A 532 -18.62 28.21 -9.39
CA ASP A 532 -17.53 28.89 -8.68
C ASP A 532 -18.04 29.73 -7.50
N THR A 533 -19.31 30.08 -7.50
CA THR A 533 -19.97 30.83 -6.42
C THR A 533 -21.05 30.03 -5.75
N VAL A 534 -21.16 30.17 -4.44
CA VAL A 534 -22.12 29.44 -3.60
C VAL A 534 -22.85 30.38 -2.64
N THR A 535 -24.06 30.03 -2.29
CA THR A 535 -24.89 30.73 -1.29
C THR A 535 -25.28 29.77 -0.15
N GLY A 536 -25.73 30.31 0.98
CA GLY A 536 -26.18 29.50 2.12
C GLY A 536 -25.08 28.59 2.67
N VAL A 537 -23.86 29.12 2.83
CA VAL A 537 -22.68 28.31 3.13
C VAL A 537 -22.65 27.89 4.58
N THR A 538 -22.49 26.58 4.81
CA THR A 538 -22.17 25.96 6.09
C THR A 538 -20.73 25.43 6.05
N VAL A 539 -19.94 25.75 7.06
CA VAL A 539 -18.52 25.40 7.18
C VAL A 539 -18.34 24.41 8.33
N TYR A 540 -17.63 23.33 8.09
CA TYR A 540 -17.15 22.44 9.14
C TYR A 540 -15.77 22.89 9.63
N LEU A 541 -15.64 23.02 10.94
CA LEU A 541 -14.41 23.30 11.66
C LEU A 541 -13.97 22.06 12.43
N PRO A 542 -12.71 21.62 12.30
CA PRO A 542 -12.22 20.46 13.04
C PRO A 542 -12.22 20.72 14.55
N LYS A 543 -12.28 19.65 15.35
CA LYS A 543 -12.31 19.71 16.83
C LYS A 543 -11.20 20.57 17.44
N GLN A 544 -10.04 20.61 16.80
CA GLN A 544 -8.88 21.36 17.25
C GLN A 544 -8.78 22.80 16.71
N ALA A 545 -9.79 23.27 15.97
CA ALA A 545 -9.83 24.66 15.50
C ALA A 545 -9.78 25.66 16.65
N ASP A 546 -9.08 26.77 16.47
CA ASP A 546 -9.05 27.83 17.47
C ASP A 546 -10.39 28.55 17.52
N PRO A 547 -11.10 28.55 18.66
CA PRO A 547 -12.39 29.25 18.77
C PRO A 547 -12.27 30.78 18.62
N ALA A 548 -11.06 31.34 18.78
CA ALA A 548 -10.78 32.75 18.53
C ALA A 548 -10.41 33.05 17.06
N GLY A 549 -10.41 32.04 16.20
CA GLY A 549 -10.10 32.18 14.78
C GLY A 549 -11.14 33.01 14.02
N THR A 550 -10.81 33.34 12.78
CA THR A 550 -11.66 34.10 11.86
C THR A 550 -11.87 33.36 10.55
N LEU A 551 -13.06 33.42 9.99
CA LEU A 551 -13.33 32.97 8.62
C LEU A 551 -13.11 34.12 7.65
N ALA A 552 -12.22 33.92 6.68
CA ALA A 552 -12.01 34.84 5.57
C ALA A 552 -12.64 34.27 4.29
N TYR A 553 -13.36 35.08 3.53
CA TYR A 553 -13.97 34.70 2.26
C TYR A 553 -14.23 35.94 1.40
N THR A 554 -14.48 35.72 0.11
CA THR A 554 -14.79 36.78 -0.83
C THR A 554 -16.21 36.59 -1.39
N THR A 555 -17.01 37.65 -1.39
CA THR A 555 -18.29 37.67 -2.09
C THR A 555 -18.14 38.31 -3.46
N ARG A 556 -18.98 37.89 -4.40
CA ARG A 556 -19.03 38.46 -5.76
C ARG A 556 -20.43 39.00 -6.01
N ALA A 557 -20.56 40.31 -6.21
CA ALA A 557 -21.80 40.94 -6.55
C ALA A 557 -22.20 40.66 -8.02
N ALA A 558 -23.45 40.92 -8.37
CA ALA A 558 -23.99 40.70 -9.73
C ALA A 558 -23.27 41.50 -10.85
N ASP A 559 -22.63 42.61 -10.50
CA ASP A 559 -21.78 43.41 -11.37
C ASP A 559 -20.32 42.90 -11.48
N GLY A 560 -20.01 41.76 -10.83
CA GLY A 560 -18.69 41.15 -10.83
C GLY A 560 -17.71 41.73 -9.82
N ILE A 561 -18.12 42.72 -9.01
CA ILE A 561 -17.24 43.30 -7.97
C ILE A 561 -17.07 42.30 -6.84
N GLU A 562 -15.81 42.04 -6.49
CA GLU A 562 -15.41 41.16 -5.38
C GLU A 562 -15.12 41.98 -4.12
N THR A 563 -15.66 41.51 -2.99
CA THR A 563 -15.44 42.12 -1.67
C THR A 563 -14.95 41.07 -0.70
N GLU A 564 -13.79 41.33 -0.08
CA GLU A 564 -13.22 40.47 0.96
C GLU A 564 -13.91 40.72 2.30
N HIS A 565 -14.21 39.62 3.01
CA HIS A 565 -14.82 39.63 4.34
C HIS A 565 -13.92 38.82 5.30
N THR A 566 -13.91 39.27 6.55
CA THR A 566 -13.28 38.53 7.66
C THR A 566 -14.23 38.56 8.83
N GLN A 567 -14.66 37.39 9.32
CA GLN A 567 -15.67 37.27 10.34
C GLN A 567 -15.18 36.41 11.51
N PRO A 568 -15.19 36.95 12.76
CA PRO A 568 -14.81 36.18 13.94
C PRO A 568 -15.76 34.98 14.14
N LEU A 569 -15.21 33.82 14.45
CA LEU A 569 -16.01 32.61 14.73
C LEU A 569 -16.96 32.80 15.89
N ALA A 570 -16.58 33.62 16.87
CA ALA A 570 -17.42 33.89 18.06
C ALA A 570 -18.75 34.62 17.72
N GLU A 571 -18.84 35.27 16.57
CA GLU A 571 -20.03 36.01 16.13
C GLU A 571 -20.96 35.17 15.27
N LEU A 572 -20.57 33.95 14.91
CA LEU A 572 -21.30 33.06 14.01
C LEU A 572 -22.15 32.06 14.77
N ALA A 573 -23.27 31.67 14.18
CA ALA A 573 -24.09 30.57 14.69
C ALA A 573 -23.33 29.25 14.61
N GLN A 574 -23.14 28.59 15.72
CA GLN A 574 -22.34 27.37 15.85
C GLN A 574 -23.19 26.20 16.35
N THR A 575 -23.06 25.05 15.70
CA THR A 575 -23.66 23.78 16.13
C THR A 575 -22.55 22.74 16.32
N LYS A 576 -22.50 22.10 17.48
CA LYS A 576 -21.55 21.02 17.74
C LYS A 576 -21.98 19.76 17.02
N ALA A 577 -21.05 19.18 16.24
CA ALA A 577 -21.23 17.89 15.58
C ALA A 577 -20.88 16.72 16.52
N GLU A 578 -21.41 15.54 16.24
CA GLU A 578 -21.19 14.33 17.06
C GLU A 578 -19.71 13.89 17.06
N ASN A 579 -18.99 14.09 15.98
CA ASN A 579 -17.55 13.83 15.89
C ASN A 579 -16.69 14.82 16.69
N GLY A 580 -17.33 15.80 17.36
CA GLY A 580 -16.69 16.81 18.19
C GLY A 580 -16.20 18.05 17.44
N GLY A 581 -16.36 18.11 16.12
CA GLY A 581 -16.17 19.32 15.32
C GLY A 581 -17.30 20.32 15.51
N THR A 582 -17.31 21.39 14.72
CA THR A 582 -18.32 22.46 14.81
C THR A 582 -18.78 22.84 13.41
N LEU A 583 -20.08 22.86 13.19
CA LEU A 583 -20.71 23.44 12.01
C LEU A 583 -21.00 24.92 12.25
N VAL A 584 -20.65 25.77 11.29
CA VAL A 584 -20.82 27.21 11.34
C VAL A 584 -21.54 27.66 10.07
N THR A 585 -22.68 28.34 10.21
CA THR A 585 -23.41 28.89 9.07
C THR A 585 -23.04 30.36 8.88
N LEU A 586 -22.66 30.71 7.67
CA LEU A 586 -22.37 32.10 7.30
C LEU A 586 -23.68 32.85 7.05
N PRO A 587 -23.85 34.04 7.64
CA PRO A 587 -25.06 34.85 7.48
C PRO A 587 -25.12 35.56 6.14
N GLU A 588 -24.12 35.41 5.29
CA GLU A 588 -23.97 36.12 4.03
C GLU A 588 -25.00 35.65 3.01
N THR A 589 -25.68 36.60 2.39
CA THR A 589 -26.67 36.35 1.33
C THR A 589 -26.13 36.58 -0.08
N ALA A 590 -25.02 37.29 -0.21
CA ALA A 590 -24.32 37.45 -1.48
C ALA A 590 -23.54 36.17 -1.85
N PRO A 591 -23.41 35.86 -3.16
CA PRO A 591 -22.65 34.67 -3.58
C PRO A 591 -21.19 34.72 -3.12
N ILE A 592 -20.74 33.67 -2.41
CA ILE A 592 -19.38 33.51 -1.93
C ILE A 592 -18.58 32.76 -3.00
N VAL A 593 -17.39 33.24 -3.32
CA VAL A 593 -16.44 32.53 -4.17
C VAL A 593 -15.83 31.38 -3.36
N GLY A 594 -16.24 30.13 -3.65
CA GLY A 594 -15.94 28.96 -2.83
C GLY A 594 -14.44 28.75 -2.54
N ASP A 595 -13.59 28.96 -3.54
CA ASP A 595 -12.14 28.76 -3.41
C ASP A 595 -11.43 29.81 -2.53
N THR A 596 -12.15 30.85 -2.07
CA THR A 596 -11.60 31.90 -1.19
C THR A 596 -11.84 31.63 0.29
N LEU A 597 -12.73 30.68 0.63
CA LEU A 597 -13.02 30.29 2.00
C LEU A 597 -11.77 29.75 2.70
N ARG A 598 -11.42 30.31 3.85
CA ARG A 598 -10.28 29.85 4.66
C ARG A 598 -10.45 30.22 6.13
N LEU A 599 -9.96 29.37 7.02
CA LEU A 599 -9.86 29.63 8.45
C LEU A 599 -8.49 30.24 8.75
N GLN A 600 -8.50 31.35 9.46
CA GLN A 600 -7.32 32.05 9.98
C GLN A 600 -7.32 31.95 11.50
N SER A 601 -6.21 31.53 12.10
CA SER A 601 -6.00 31.45 13.55
C SER A 601 -5.25 32.67 14.05
#